data_9d98492c148e12c3d464a818dc6b6d74
#
_entry.id   9d98492c148e12c3d464a818dc6b6d74
#
_cell.length_a   1.000
_cell.length_b   1.000
_cell.length_c   1.000
_cell.angle_alpha   90.00
_cell.angle_beta   90.00
_cell.angle_gamma   90.00
#
_symmetry.space_group_name_H-M   'P 1'
#
loop_
_entity.id
_entity.type
_entity.pdbx_description
1 polymer ?
#
loop_
_entity_poly.entity_id
_entity_poly.type
_entity_poly.pdbx_seq_one_letter_code
_entity_poly.pdbx_strand_id
1 'polypeptide(L)'
;MKKTTIRSLTLLLAVLLLAAVLGGCAPKQAATTEQPTQTTEAQASTDETPEAVAPLEVDASTDASRYGGVLNLVYSTMDDHCDINAPGASAGTFFWARYVYESALARGADGKLYPLVCEYEVADDLSWVKLWPREGVTFHDGTPVTIEDVIASYQRQTRHATFENVTDIQVDGDVATFTFDEQGCAKFLAWISYHVADYGVMPKWICEQFDAPNGEIITDPKYVIGTGCYKVIPEEYVNQELMPLERYDGYVAYEDGGDDNGQAAPRRAYMDRINCYVNKDGNNRLMHMLSGDYDVIAVDIDTYQASLKDKGYGMYYDPTGKTIADTLTLLFNMPDNSTSSVVNDPNLRKAILAAVDMELVAQAEYSSWYTMDHSPVIIDGYSTEAFDSADYCGSANIELAKQYLEQSNYNGQTLILRRPATAGSNACLMISQCLEAAGINVDIEPIEKNAYSADFKDGTAGWDMYVLFGQATTTWPGSMPTSCYRAWSCSEEANTLRDELFRYLTGTEESIAKWEEYAKLCVEDAPFFVICRSKGDRFVQAPGLNPNYTGATFYYNAYWDDPSAHMG
;
A
#
# COMPACT_ATOMS: atom_id res chain seq x y z
N MET A 1 -0.58 50.36 33.91
CA MET A 1 0.71 50.81 33.38
C MET A 1 1.66 49.61 33.32
N LYS A 2 1.68 48.83 32.23
CA LYS A 2 2.70 47.78 31.92
C LYS A 2 2.33 47.07 30.61
N LYS A 3 2.18 47.83 29.50
CA LYS A 3 2.00 47.26 28.15
C LYS A 3 2.74 48.04 27.03
N THR A 4 3.70 48.91 27.40
CA THR A 4 4.35 49.79 26.41
C THR A 4 5.85 49.52 26.23
N THR A 5 6.43 48.57 26.92
CA THR A 5 7.90 48.37 26.91
C THR A 5 8.37 47.17 26.06
N ILE A 6 7.47 46.37 25.49
CA ILE A 6 7.85 45.19 24.67
C ILE A 6 7.88 45.48 23.18
N ARG A 7 7.25 46.56 22.72
CA ARG A 7 7.24 46.92 21.28
C ARG A 7 8.48 47.66 20.78
N SER A 8 9.32 48.18 21.68
CA SER A 8 10.52 48.93 21.29
C SER A 8 11.77 48.06 21.14
N LEU A 9 11.77 46.81 21.62
CA LEU A 9 12.94 45.91 21.51
C LEU A 9 12.95 45.08 20.23
N THR A 10 11.80 44.85 19.64
CA THR A 10 11.65 44.11 18.37
C THR A 10 11.98 44.91 17.13
N LEU A 11 11.90 46.24 17.21
CA LEU A 11 12.25 47.11 16.07
C LEU A 11 13.75 47.37 15.96
N LEU A 12 14.53 47.22 17.03
CA LEU A 12 15.98 47.43 17.02
C LEU A 12 16.77 46.23 16.48
N LEU A 13 16.21 45.02 16.56
CA LEU A 13 16.83 43.81 16.00
C LEU A 13 16.63 43.67 14.49
N ALA A 14 15.56 44.22 13.93
CA ALA A 14 15.27 44.18 12.51
C ALA A 14 16.13 45.16 11.67
N VAL A 15 16.66 46.21 12.26
CA VAL A 15 17.49 47.22 11.56
C VAL A 15 18.97 46.81 11.52
N LEU A 16 19.44 45.91 12.40
CA LEU A 16 20.81 45.41 12.40
C LEU A 16 21.07 44.26 11.46
N LEU A 17 20.03 43.61 10.94
CA LEU A 17 20.15 42.52 9.95
C LEU A 17 20.09 42.99 8.49
N LEU A 18 19.69 44.24 8.22
CA LEU A 18 19.64 44.80 6.87
C LEU A 18 20.92 45.54 6.43
N ALA A 19 21.90 45.73 7.31
CA ALA A 19 23.14 46.45 7.02
C ALA A 19 24.33 45.54 6.55
N ALA A 20 24.13 44.24 6.47
CA ALA A 20 25.22 43.27 6.13
C ALA A 20 25.20 42.79 4.66
N VAL A 21 24.31 43.29 3.79
CA VAL A 21 24.13 42.76 2.42
C VAL A 21 24.50 43.80 1.32
N LEU A 22 24.98 44.99 1.68
CA LEU A 22 25.38 46.01 0.69
C LEU A 22 26.87 46.36 0.79
N GLY A 23 27.71 45.50 0.34
CA GLY A 23 29.15 45.78 0.21
C GLY A 23 29.88 44.78 -0.69
N GLY A 24 29.98 45.07 -1.98
CA GLY A 24 30.98 44.42 -2.83
C GLY A 24 30.52 43.94 -4.22
N CYS A 25 30.39 44.85 -5.16
CA CYS A 25 30.57 44.53 -6.60
C CYS A 25 31.22 45.72 -7.29
N ALA A 26 32.49 45.56 -7.65
CA ALA A 26 33.13 46.42 -8.65
C ALA A 26 33.48 45.53 -9.88
N PRO A 27 33.32 46.03 -11.11
CA PRO A 27 33.41 45.21 -12.31
C PRO A 27 34.87 44.99 -12.75
N LYS A 28 35.20 43.79 -13.18
CA LYS A 28 36.45 43.48 -13.90
C LYS A 28 36.14 43.14 -15.37
N GLN A 29 36.91 43.78 -16.25
CA GLN A 29 36.86 43.74 -17.70
C GLN A 29 36.99 42.33 -18.31
N ALA A 30 36.33 42.18 -19.46
CA ALA A 30 36.39 41.02 -20.35
C ALA A 30 37.78 40.78 -20.93
N ALA A 31 38.20 39.52 -20.91
CA ALA A 31 39.23 38.99 -21.79
C ALA A 31 38.61 37.86 -22.61
N THR A 32 38.54 38.07 -23.90
CA THR A 32 38.17 37.09 -24.94
C THR A 32 39.19 35.97 -24.98
N THR A 33 38.73 34.72 -24.78
CA THR A 33 39.53 33.54 -25.17
C THR A 33 38.58 32.55 -25.83
N GLU A 34 38.93 32.17 -27.05
CA GLU A 34 38.23 31.21 -27.90
C GLU A 34 38.10 29.86 -27.21
N GLN A 35 36.89 29.32 -27.25
CA GLN A 35 36.55 28.00 -26.75
C GLN A 35 36.63 26.99 -27.90
N PRO A 36 37.35 25.88 -27.77
CA PRO A 36 37.20 24.78 -28.72
C PRO A 36 35.90 24.06 -28.45
N THR A 37 35.14 23.89 -29.48
CA THR A 37 33.90 23.08 -29.50
C THR A 37 34.27 21.61 -29.20
N GLN A 38 34.04 21.15 -27.98
CA GLN A 38 33.96 19.72 -27.70
C GLN A 38 32.51 19.28 -27.87
N THR A 39 32.31 18.49 -28.90
CA THR A 39 31.12 17.66 -29.06
C THR A 39 31.09 16.66 -27.90
N THR A 40 30.26 16.91 -26.93
CA THR A 40 29.95 15.91 -25.88
C THR A 40 28.98 14.92 -26.53
N GLU A 41 29.52 13.77 -26.92
CA GLU A 41 28.69 12.58 -27.11
C GLU A 41 28.00 12.31 -25.78
N ALA A 42 26.66 12.31 -25.76
CA ALA A 42 25.87 11.85 -24.66
C ALA A 42 26.21 10.36 -24.48
N GLN A 43 26.97 10.03 -23.46
CA GLN A 43 27.04 8.68 -22.96
C GLN A 43 25.62 8.36 -22.42
N ALA A 44 24.92 7.47 -23.12
CA ALA A 44 23.77 6.80 -22.59
C ALA A 44 24.23 6.10 -21.29
N SER A 45 23.77 6.57 -20.16
CA SER A 45 23.86 5.83 -18.91
C SER A 45 23.06 4.55 -19.14
N THR A 46 23.75 3.42 -19.17
CA THR A 46 23.07 2.13 -19.03
C THR A 46 22.50 2.11 -17.63
N ASP A 47 21.20 2.36 -17.54
CA ASP A 47 20.42 2.27 -16.33
C ASP A 47 20.32 0.76 -15.99
N GLU A 48 21.34 0.25 -15.28
CA GLU A 48 21.27 -1.07 -14.71
C GLU A 48 20.31 -0.99 -13.53
N THR A 49 19.06 -1.40 -13.77
CA THR A 49 18.13 -1.74 -12.70
C THR A 49 18.86 -2.67 -11.73
N PRO A 50 18.81 -2.44 -10.40
CA PRO A 50 19.41 -3.36 -9.45
C PRO A 50 18.90 -4.78 -9.73
N GLU A 51 19.81 -5.72 -9.89
CA GLU A 51 19.47 -7.11 -10.14
C GLU A 51 18.68 -7.61 -8.94
N ALA A 52 17.48 -8.15 -9.17
CA ALA A 52 16.69 -8.79 -8.14
C ALA A 52 17.51 -9.94 -7.56
N VAL A 53 17.56 -10.06 -6.25
CA VAL A 53 18.10 -11.25 -5.62
C VAL A 53 17.16 -12.40 -5.98
N ALA A 54 17.59 -13.30 -6.85
CA ALA A 54 16.80 -14.46 -7.21
C ALA A 54 16.46 -15.27 -5.96
N PRO A 55 15.25 -15.82 -5.85
CA PRO A 55 14.92 -16.74 -4.78
C PRO A 55 15.93 -17.88 -4.80
N LEU A 56 16.53 -18.18 -3.64
CA LEU A 56 17.44 -19.31 -3.53
C LEU A 56 16.61 -20.60 -3.61
N GLU A 57 17.05 -21.55 -4.44
CA GLU A 57 16.49 -22.90 -4.42
C GLU A 57 16.69 -23.50 -3.02
N VAL A 58 15.59 -23.80 -2.34
CA VAL A 58 15.60 -24.32 -0.97
C VAL A 58 15.94 -25.81 -0.99
N ASP A 59 17.15 -26.18 -0.56
CA ASP A 59 17.47 -27.57 -0.23
C ASP A 59 16.97 -27.88 1.19
N ALA A 60 15.93 -28.69 1.28
CA ALA A 60 15.32 -29.10 2.56
C ALA A 60 16.32 -29.71 3.58
N SER A 61 17.49 -30.18 3.12
CA SER A 61 18.55 -30.71 3.98
C SER A 61 19.31 -29.64 4.78
N THR A 62 19.18 -28.36 4.41
CA THR A 62 19.90 -27.23 5.04
C THR A 62 19.01 -26.40 5.97
N ASP A 63 17.73 -26.74 6.10
CA ASP A 63 16.73 -25.92 6.80
C ASP A 63 17.08 -25.68 8.29
N ALA A 64 17.57 -26.68 8.99
CA ALA A 64 17.94 -26.59 10.41
C ALA A 64 19.05 -25.55 10.70
N SER A 65 19.91 -25.24 9.73
CA SER A 65 21.01 -24.29 9.89
C SER A 65 20.58 -22.82 9.79
N ARG A 66 19.34 -22.57 9.33
CA ARG A 66 18.77 -21.22 9.16
C ARG A 66 18.18 -20.66 10.44
N TYR A 67 17.88 -21.53 11.42
CA TYR A 67 17.25 -21.11 12.66
C TYR A 67 18.22 -20.36 13.57
N GLY A 68 17.75 -19.23 14.09
CA GLY A 68 18.48 -18.42 15.06
C GLY A 68 18.60 -16.96 14.63
N GLY A 69 19.11 -16.15 15.56
CA GLY A 69 19.40 -14.75 15.34
C GLY A 69 18.22 -13.79 15.54
N VAL A 70 18.55 -12.51 15.57
CA VAL A 70 17.62 -11.40 15.76
C VAL A 70 17.54 -10.59 14.47
N LEU A 71 16.34 -10.13 14.11
CA LEU A 71 16.07 -9.26 12.97
C LEU A 71 15.51 -7.92 13.47
N ASN A 72 16.20 -6.81 13.16
CA ASN A 72 15.80 -5.46 13.51
C ASN A 72 15.18 -4.76 12.31
N LEU A 73 13.85 -4.80 12.23
CA LEU A 73 13.06 -4.11 11.22
C LEU A 73 12.74 -2.68 11.68
N VAL A 74 12.79 -1.70 10.79
CA VAL A 74 12.38 -0.35 11.15
C VAL A 74 11.35 0.21 10.18
N TYR A 75 10.32 0.83 10.74
CA TYR A 75 9.27 1.52 10.00
C TYR A 75 9.18 2.98 10.41
N SER A 76 8.51 3.79 9.60
CA SER A 76 8.42 5.24 9.86
C SER A 76 7.37 5.62 10.90
N THR A 77 6.43 4.73 11.21
CA THR A 77 5.31 5.01 12.10
C THR A 77 4.81 3.74 12.79
N MET A 78 4.21 3.90 13.95
CA MET A 78 3.41 2.90 14.67
C MET A 78 2.22 3.65 15.29
N ASP A 79 1.05 3.02 15.27
CA ASP A 79 -0.12 3.59 15.92
C ASP A 79 0.06 3.58 17.46
N ASP A 80 -0.70 4.38 18.18
CA ASP A 80 -0.63 4.49 19.64
C ASP A 80 -1.43 3.40 20.37
N HIS A 81 -1.82 2.37 19.64
CA HIS A 81 -2.57 1.21 20.12
C HIS A 81 -2.03 -0.07 19.48
N CYS A 82 -2.44 -1.22 20.03
CA CYS A 82 -2.05 -2.55 19.55
C CYS A 82 -3.22 -3.31 18.90
N ASP A 83 -4.23 -2.61 18.41
CA ASP A 83 -5.48 -3.18 17.94
C ASP A 83 -5.59 -3.15 16.42
N ILE A 84 -5.66 -4.33 15.79
CA ILE A 84 -5.82 -4.46 14.33
C ILE A 84 -7.19 -4.00 13.82
N ASN A 85 -8.20 -3.97 14.68
CA ASN A 85 -9.57 -3.57 14.32
C ASN A 85 -9.92 -2.15 14.77
N ALA A 86 -9.01 -1.42 15.39
CA ALA A 86 -9.28 -0.05 15.81
C ALA A 86 -9.66 0.85 14.64
N PRO A 87 -10.59 1.82 14.81
CA PRO A 87 -11.00 2.77 13.76
C PRO A 87 -9.85 3.65 13.29
N GLY A 88 -8.70 3.52 13.53
CA GLY A 88 -7.53 4.28 13.08
C GLY A 88 -6.34 3.39 12.72
N ALA A 89 -6.50 2.07 12.83
CA ALA A 89 -5.44 1.14 12.51
C ALA A 89 -4.89 1.40 11.10
N SER A 90 -3.58 1.54 11.01
CA SER A 90 -2.87 1.97 9.81
C SER A 90 -1.73 1.01 9.46
N ALA A 91 -1.00 1.34 8.41
CA ALA A 91 0.21 0.61 8.05
C ALA A 91 1.19 0.43 9.23
N GLY A 92 1.17 1.35 10.22
CA GLY A 92 1.98 1.26 11.43
C GLY A 92 1.58 0.10 12.34
N THR A 93 0.27 -0.23 12.46
CA THR A 93 -0.19 -1.44 13.15
C THR A 93 0.12 -2.68 12.33
N PHE A 94 -0.20 -2.67 11.02
CA PHE A 94 -0.04 -3.85 10.17
C PHE A 94 1.42 -4.22 9.90
N PHE A 95 2.36 -3.32 10.12
CA PHE A 95 3.78 -3.60 10.00
C PHE A 95 4.26 -4.77 10.89
N TRP A 96 3.81 -4.81 12.15
CA TRP A 96 4.14 -5.90 13.07
C TRP A 96 3.04 -6.96 13.17
N ALA A 97 1.76 -6.57 13.02
CA ALA A 97 0.61 -7.44 13.21
C ALA A 97 0.61 -8.66 12.28
N ARG A 98 1.18 -8.53 11.09
CA ARG A 98 1.30 -9.61 10.10
C ARG A 98 2.13 -10.80 10.54
N TYR A 99 2.99 -10.64 11.53
CA TYR A 99 3.77 -11.73 12.13
C TYR A 99 3.01 -12.42 13.25
N VAL A 100 2.04 -11.72 13.85
CA VAL A 100 1.31 -12.11 15.07
C VAL A 100 -0.05 -12.72 14.75
N TYR A 101 -0.72 -12.20 13.73
CA TYR A 101 -2.09 -12.59 13.39
C TYR A 101 -2.17 -13.28 12.03
N GLU A 102 -3.09 -14.24 11.93
CA GLU A 102 -3.49 -14.88 10.68
C GLU A 102 -5.01 -14.89 10.55
N SER A 103 -5.49 -14.74 9.32
CA SER A 103 -6.91 -14.92 9.00
C SER A 103 -7.25 -16.40 8.79
N ALA A 104 -8.53 -16.73 8.63
CA ALA A 104 -8.94 -18.08 8.31
C ALA A 104 -8.27 -18.60 7.04
N LEU A 105 -8.19 -17.77 6.01
CA LEU A 105 -7.68 -18.12 4.69
C LEU A 105 -6.63 -17.11 4.22
N ALA A 106 -5.81 -17.51 3.25
CA ALA A 106 -4.97 -16.62 2.46
C ALA A 106 -5.24 -16.80 0.97
N ARG A 107 -4.96 -15.76 0.19
CA ARG A 107 -4.90 -15.87 -1.27
C ARG A 107 -3.44 -16.00 -1.68
N GLY A 108 -3.16 -17.04 -2.46
CA GLY A 108 -1.85 -17.24 -3.05
C GLY A 108 -1.57 -16.26 -4.20
N ALA A 109 -0.31 -16.18 -4.59
CA ALA A 109 0.10 -15.43 -5.80
C ALA A 109 -0.52 -16.01 -7.09
N ASP A 110 -0.92 -17.28 -7.06
CA ASP A 110 -1.66 -17.95 -8.13
C ASP A 110 -3.17 -17.60 -8.16
N GLY A 111 -3.63 -16.73 -7.28
CA GLY A 111 -5.01 -16.28 -7.19
C GLY A 111 -5.97 -17.24 -6.46
N LYS A 112 -5.52 -18.43 -6.02
CA LYS A 112 -6.35 -19.38 -5.30
C LYS A 112 -6.41 -19.10 -3.81
N LEU A 113 -7.43 -19.69 -3.15
CA LEU A 113 -7.58 -19.65 -1.70
C LEU A 113 -6.85 -20.84 -1.05
N TYR A 114 -6.21 -20.56 0.07
CA TYR A 114 -5.46 -21.55 0.87
C TYR A 114 -5.82 -21.42 2.34
N PRO A 115 -5.90 -22.53 3.07
CA PRO A 115 -6.06 -22.53 4.51
C PRO A 115 -4.90 -21.82 5.23
N LEU A 116 -5.23 -21.02 6.28
CA LEU A 116 -4.26 -20.59 7.29
C LEU A 116 -4.70 -21.08 8.67
N VAL A 117 -5.72 -20.46 9.26
CA VAL A 117 -6.30 -20.87 10.54
C VAL A 117 -7.38 -21.93 10.34
N CYS A 118 -8.14 -21.84 9.25
CA CYS A 118 -9.27 -22.73 8.95
C CYS A 118 -9.10 -23.49 7.64
N GLU A 119 -9.64 -24.69 7.62
CA GLU A 119 -10.08 -25.37 6.39
C GLU A 119 -11.39 -24.76 5.91
N TYR A 120 -11.76 -25.00 4.64
CA TYR A 120 -12.97 -24.43 4.06
C TYR A 120 -13.61 -25.31 2.99
N GLU A 121 -14.90 -25.10 2.80
CA GLU A 121 -15.70 -25.63 1.70
C GLU A 121 -16.61 -24.52 1.16
N VAL A 122 -16.73 -24.39 -0.14
CA VAL A 122 -17.55 -23.37 -0.81
C VAL A 122 -18.60 -24.05 -1.68
N ALA A 123 -19.84 -23.58 -1.63
CA ALA A 123 -20.88 -24.07 -2.52
C ALA A 123 -20.59 -23.72 -3.99
N ASP A 124 -20.90 -24.63 -4.93
CA ASP A 124 -20.71 -24.37 -6.37
C ASP A 124 -21.49 -23.14 -6.86
N ASP A 125 -22.63 -22.86 -6.24
CA ASP A 125 -23.50 -21.70 -6.53
C ASP A 125 -23.19 -20.47 -5.65
N LEU A 126 -22.12 -20.52 -4.87
CA LEU A 126 -21.70 -19.47 -3.95
C LEU A 126 -22.75 -19.06 -2.91
N SER A 127 -23.71 -19.94 -2.58
CA SER A 127 -24.75 -19.65 -1.60
C SER A 127 -24.28 -19.76 -0.16
N TRP A 128 -23.22 -20.52 0.11
CA TRP A 128 -22.64 -20.68 1.44
C TRP A 128 -21.14 -20.98 1.39
N VAL A 129 -20.47 -20.69 2.54
CA VAL A 129 -19.10 -21.10 2.86
C VAL A 129 -19.12 -21.79 4.22
N LYS A 130 -18.44 -22.93 4.32
CA LYS A 130 -18.10 -23.54 5.60
C LYS A 130 -16.66 -23.25 5.95
N LEU A 131 -16.44 -22.97 7.25
CA LEU A 131 -15.11 -22.83 7.84
C LEU A 131 -15.03 -23.71 9.09
N TRP A 132 -13.87 -24.33 9.30
CA TRP A 132 -13.55 -25.04 10.54
C TRP A 132 -12.05 -24.93 10.85
N PRO A 133 -11.63 -24.81 12.13
CA PRO A 133 -10.23 -24.69 12.49
C PRO A 133 -9.40 -25.88 12.00
N ARG A 134 -8.20 -25.62 11.50
CA ARG A 134 -7.24 -26.68 11.16
C ARG A 134 -6.77 -27.40 12.43
N GLU A 135 -6.51 -28.69 12.31
CA GLU A 135 -5.98 -29.50 13.40
C GLU A 135 -4.63 -28.96 13.92
N GLY A 136 -4.50 -28.81 15.23
CA GLY A 136 -3.28 -28.40 15.92
C GLY A 136 -3.04 -26.89 15.94
N VAL A 137 -3.83 -26.06 15.27
CA VAL A 137 -3.69 -24.60 15.35
C VAL A 137 -4.07 -24.10 16.75
N THR A 138 -3.17 -23.32 17.34
CA THR A 138 -3.34 -22.73 18.67
C THR A 138 -3.04 -21.25 18.67
N PHE A 139 -3.60 -20.55 19.64
CA PHE A 139 -3.18 -19.19 19.97
C PHE A 139 -1.84 -19.15 20.67
N HIS A 140 -1.22 -17.99 20.79
CA HIS A 140 0.07 -17.76 21.44
C HIS A 140 0.09 -18.12 22.94
N ASP A 141 -1.07 -18.22 23.58
CA ASP A 141 -1.22 -18.71 24.96
C ASP A 141 -1.35 -20.24 25.05
N GLY A 142 -1.30 -20.93 23.90
CA GLY A 142 -1.40 -22.38 23.78
C GLY A 142 -2.82 -22.93 23.76
N THR A 143 -3.86 -22.08 23.83
CA THR A 143 -5.25 -22.52 23.72
C THR A 143 -5.61 -22.88 22.26
N PRO A 144 -6.35 -23.97 22.02
CA PRO A 144 -6.81 -24.30 20.67
C PRO A 144 -7.75 -23.23 20.11
N VAL A 145 -7.65 -22.97 18.80
CA VAL A 145 -8.60 -22.12 18.10
C VAL A 145 -9.95 -22.84 17.95
N THR A 146 -11.03 -22.13 18.23
CA THR A 146 -12.40 -22.61 17.99
C THR A 146 -13.07 -21.83 16.87
N ILE A 147 -14.13 -22.37 16.30
CA ILE A 147 -14.86 -21.65 15.25
C ILE A 147 -15.56 -20.38 15.80
N GLU A 148 -15.91 -20.36 17.08
CA GLU A 148 -16.45 -19.18 17.75
C GLU A 148 -15.45 -18.04 17.85
N ASP A 149 -14.14 -18.33 17.97
CA ASP A 149 -13.07 -17.34 17.94
C ASP A 149 -13.01 -16.66 16.56
N VAL A 150 -13.12 -17.44 15.49
CA VAL A 150 -13.14 -16.94 14.11
C VAL A 150 -14.35 -16.03 13.88
N ILE A 151 -15.54 -16.48 14.27
CA ILE A 151 -16.78 -15.70 14.16
C ILE A 151 -16.67 -14.39 14.93
N ALA A 152 -16.23 -14.44 16.20
CA ALA A 152 -16.09 -13.26 17.05
C ALA A 152 -15.07 -12.25 16.48
N SER A 153 -13.95 -12.74 15.97
CA SER A 153 -12.91 -11.89 15.33
C SER A 153 -13.46 -11.14 14.12
N TYR A 154 -14.23 -11.84 13.28
CA TYR A 154 -14.80 -11.24 12.09
C TYR A 154 -15.98 -10.31 12.39
N GLN A 155 -16.77 -10.60 13.40
CA GLN A 155 -17.82 -9.69 13.89
C GLN A 155 -17.24 -8.40 14.48
N ARG A 156 -16.05 -8.49 15.10
CA ARG A 156 -15.34 -7.33 15.64
C ARG A 156 -14.74 -6.45 14.54
N GLN A 157 -14.48 -6.99 13.36
CA GLN A 157 -13.93 -6.26 12.21
C GLN A 157 -15.02 -5.40 11.54
N THR A 158 -15.07 -4.11 11.88
CA THR A 158 -16.08 -3.17 11.36
C THR A 158 -15.56 -2.20 10.31
N ARG A 159 -14.25 -2.23 10.03
CA ARG A 159 -13.64 -1.36 9.00
C ARG A 159 -14.13 -1.71 7.59
N HIS A 160 -14.51 -2.96 7.39
CA HIS A 160 -15.02 -3.49 6.15
C HIS A 160 -16.38 -4.15 6.41
N ALA A 161 -17.29 -4.01 5.49
CA ALA A 161 -18.64 -4.58 5.60
C ALA A 161 -18.63 -6.11 5.37
N THR A 162 -17.80 -6.84 6.13
CA THR A 162 -17.54 -8.28 5.94
C THR A 162 -18.80 -9.13 6.08
N PHE A 163 -19.67 -8.74 7.02
CA PHE A 163 -20.93 -9.44 7.29
C PHE A 163 -22.16 -8.81 6.63
N GLU A 164 -21.99 -7.77 5.83
CA GLU A 164 -23.12 -7.05 5.21
C GLU A 164 -24.04 -7.97 4.40
N ASN A 165 -23.47 -8.98 3.76
CA ASN A 165 -24.16 -9.92 2.89
C ASN A 165 -24.33 -11.33 3.52
N VAL A 166 -23.95 -11.51 4.79
CA VAL A 166 -24.17 -12.76 5.52
C VAL A 166 -25.61 -12.76 6.05
N THR A 167 -26.43 -13.69 5.57
CA THR A 167 -27.85 -13.80 5.95
C THR A 167 -28.09 -14.73 7.13
N ASP A 168 -27.22 -15.72 7.34
CA ASP A 168 -27.30 -16.67 8.46
C ASP A 168 -25.91 -17.26 8.78
N ILE A 169 -25.70 -17.63 10.05
CA ILE A 169 -24.52 -18.35 10.52
C ILE A 169 -25.00 -19.52 11.37
N GLN A 170 -24.77 -20.73 10.91
CA GLN A 170 -25.08 -21.95 11.63
C GLN A 170 -23.81 -22.64 12.09
N VAL A 171 -23.73 -23.03 13.36
CA VAL A 171 -22.60 -23.75 13.94
C VAL A 171 -23.04 -25.16 14.31
N ASP A 172 -22.33 -26.17 13.80
CA ASP A 172 -22.50 -27.57 14.13
C ASP A 172 -21.13 -28.15 14.52
N GLY A 173 -20.92 -28.35 15.82
CA GLY A 173 -19.61 -28.70 16.37
C GLY A 173 -18.59 -27.59 16.08
N ASP A 174 -17.49 -27.94 15.42
CA ASP A 174 -16.42 -27.01 15.07
C ASP A 174 -16.58 -26.37 13.67
N VAL A 175 -17.71 -26.60 13.00
CA VAL A 175 -17.99 -26.09 11.63
C VAL A 175 -18.98 -24.95 11.68
N ALA A 176 -18.62 -23.80 11.14
CA ALA A 176 -19.56 -22.71 10.87
C ALA A 176 -19.93 -22.68 9.38
N THR A 177 -21.23 -22.64 9.09
CA THR A 177 -21.77 -22.42 7.77
C THR A 177 -22.28 -20.98 7.67
N PHE A 178 -21.65 -20.18 6.84
CA PHE A 178 -22.06 -18.82 6.51
C PHE A 178 -22.92 -18.86 5.25
N THR A 179 -24.14 -18.38 5.32
CA THR A 179 -25.06 -18.28 4.18
C THR A 179 -25.13 -16.84 3.71
N PHE A 180 -25.18 -16.64 2.39
CA PHE A 180 -25.10 -15.31 1.79
C PHE A 180 -26.33 -14.98 0.95
N ASP A 181 -26.54 -13.67 0.73
CA ASP A 181 -27.34 -13.19 -0.38
C ASP A 181 -26.56 -13.31 -1.72
N GLU A 182 -27.19 -12.94 -2.82
CA GLU A 182 -26.63 -13.12 -4.18
C GLU A 182 -25.24 -12.49 -4.41
N GLN A 183 -24.76 -11.63 -3.52
CA GLN A 183 -23.51 -10.87 -3.69
C GLN A 183 -22.43 -11.22 -2.66
N GLY A 184 -22.75 -11.97 -1.63
CA GLY A 184 -21.97 -12.00 -0.40
C GLY A 184 -20.78 -12.92 -0.40
N CYS A 185 -20.89 -14.12 -0.98
CA CYS A 185 -19.89 -15.18 -0.80
C CYS A 185 -18.51 -14.80 -1.35
N ALA A 186 -18.43 -14.39 -2.60
CA ALA A 186 -17.15 -14.01 -3.21
C ALA A 186 -16.52 -12.80 -2.52
N LYS A 187 -17.33 -11.83 -2.12
CA LYS A 187 -16.91 -10.65 -1.34
C LYS A 187 -16.36 -11.07 0.03
N PHE A 188 -17.07 -11.92 0.76
CA PHE A 188 -16.62 -12.45 2.04
C PHE A 188 -15.27 -13.17 1.93
N LEU A 189 -15.14 -14.09 0.97
CA LEU A 189 -13.90 -14.83 0.71
C LEU A 189 -12.75 -13.89 0.31
N ALA A 190 -13.03 -12.87 -0.50
CA ALA A 190 -12.05 -11.86 -0.85
C ALA A 190 -11.55 -11.12 0.41
N TRP A 191 -12.44 -10.65 1.27
CA TRP A 191 -12.07 -9.93 2.49
C TRP A 191 -11.24 -10.79 3.45
N ILE A 192 -11.71 -11.99 3.81
CA ILE A 192 -11.03 -12.86 4.78
C ILE A 192 -9.73 -13.49 4.28
N SER A 193 -9.36 -13.28 3.00
CA SER A 193 -8.11 -13.78 2.41
C SER A 193 -7.16 -12.69 1.93
N TYR A 194 -7.55 -11.43 2.01
CA TYR A 194 -6.78 -10.32 1.44
C TYR A 194 -5.67 -9.82 2.36
N HIS A 195 -6.04 -9.27 3.48
CA HIS A 195 -5.11 -8.80 4.48
C HIS A 195 -5.13 -9.74 5.68
N VAL A 196 -4.24 -10.69 5.66
CA VAL A 196 -4.19 -11.74 6.69
C VAL A 196 -4.15 -11.17 8.11
N ALA A 197 -3.49 -10.03 8.31
CA ALA A 197 -3.45 -9.38 9.60
C ALA A 197 -4.71 -8.58 9.94
N ASP A 198 -5.37 -7.94 8.96
CA ASP A 198 -6.60 -7.16 9.18
C ASP A 198 -7.76 -8.04 9.66
N TYR A 199 -7.79 -9.28 9.17
CA TYR A 199 -8.76 -10.31 9.52
C TYR A 199 -8.17 -11.37 10.46
N GLY A 200 -7.16 -10.96 11.23
CA GLY A 200 -6.49 -11.83 12.19
C GLY A 200 -7.45 -12.42 13.21
N VAL A 201 -7.38 -13.74 13.36
CA VAL A 201 -8.15 -14.47 14.37
C VAL A 201 -7.52 -14.23 15.74
N MET A 202 -8.35 -13.86 16.71
CA MET A 202 -7.99 -13.64 18.11
C MET A 202 -8.96 -14.39 19.04
N PRO A 203 -8.59 -14.67 20.29
CA PRO A 203 -9.47 -15.33 21.24
C PRO A 203 -10.79 -14.57 21.41
N LYS A 204 -11.91 -15.27 21.40
CA LYS A 204 -13.26 -14.70 21.57
C LYS A 204 -13.38 -13.82 22.82
N TRP A 205 -12.75 -14.24 23.93
CA TRP A 205 -12.79 -13.45 25.17
C TRP A 205 -12.11 -12.08 25.02
N ILE A 206 -11.09 -11.94 24.15
CA ILE A 206 -10.49 -10.64 23.81
C ILE A 206 -11.49 -9.82 22.99
N CYS A 207 -12.13 -10.44 21.99
CA CYS A 207 -13.17 -9.76 21.19
C CYS A 207 -14.31 -9.23 22.05
N GLU A 208 -14.74 -10.01 23.05
CA GLU A 208 -15.79 -9.63 23.99
C GLU A 208 -15.35 -8.57 25.01
N GLN A 209 -14.07 -8.56 25.41
CA GLN A 209 -13.54 -7.59 26.36
C GLN A 209 -13.28 -6.22 25.72
N PHE A 210 -12.87 -6.19 24.44
CA PHE A 210 -12.49 -4.97 23.74
C PHE A 210 -13.45 -4.74 22.57
N ASP A 211 -14.44 -3.91 22.75
CA ASP A 211 -15.42 -3.55 21.73
C ASP A 211 -14.92 -2.35 20.90
N ALA A 212 -14.09 -2.62 19.90
CA ALA A 212 -13.50 -1.59 19.05
C ALA A 212 -14.53 -0.63 18.38
N PRO A 213 -15.71 -1.09 17.91
CA PRO A 213 -16.75 -0.21 17.41
C PRO A 213 -17.23 0.82 18.43
N ASN A 214 -17.24 0.47 19.73
CA ASN A 214 -17.63 1.36 20.82
C ASN A 214 -16.44 2.14 21.43
N GLY A 215 -15.22 2.02 20.86
CA GLY A 215 -14.04 2.73 21.29
C GLY A 215 -13.21 2.04 22.36
N GLU A 216 -13.54 0.79 22.70
CA GLU A 216 -12.74 -0.04 23.61
C GLU A 216 -11.67 -0.80 22.80
N ILE A 217 -10.50 -0.20 22.65
CA ILE A 217 -9.40 -0.70 21.83
C ILE A 217 -8.27 -1.30 22.68
N ILE A 218 -7.53 -2.24 22.10
CA ILE A 218 -6.38 -2.88 22.75
C ILE A 218 -5.19 -1.90 22.74
N THR A 219 -4.76 -1.46 23.91
CA THR A 219 -3.58 -0.63 24.10
C THR A 219 -2.48 -1.33 24.90
N ASP A 220 -2.81 -2.38 25.65
CA ASP A 220 -1.86 -3.17 26.43
C ASP A 220 -1.42 -4.40 25.61
N PRO A 221 -0.11 -4.53 25.29
CA PRO A 221 0.40 -5.58 24.41
C PRO A 221 0.19 -7.01 24.93
N LYS A 222 -0.10 -7.20 26.21
CA LYS A 222 -0.41 -8.53 26.77
C LYS A 222 -1.70 -9.15 26.19
N TYR A 223 -2.58 -8.34 25.60
CA TYR A 223 -3.79 -8.78 24.92
C TYR A 223 -3.60 -8.98 23.41
N VAL A 224 -2.39 -8.80 22.91
CA VAL A 224 -2.03 -9.07 21.52
C VAL A 224 -1.73 -10.57 21.39
N ILE A 225 -2.79 -11.36 21.26
CA ILE A 225 -2.76 -12.83 21.16
C ILE A 225 -3.36 -13.22 19.81
N GLY A 226 -2.54 -13.81 18.96
CA GLY A 226 -2.92 -14.30 17.62
C GLY A 226 -2.49 -15.74 17.41
N THR A 227 -2.50 -16.16 16.15
CA THR A 227 -2.14 -17.51 15.70
C THR A 227 -0.86 -17.53 14.87
N GLY A 228 -0.24 -16.37 14.63
CA GLY A 228 0.90 -16.22 13.74
C GLY A 228 2.19 -16.89 14.25
N CYS A 229 3.20 -16.91 13.39
CA CYS A 229 4.46 -17.61 13.68
C CYS A 229 5.38 -16.86 14.67
N TYR A 230 5.04 -15.64 15.04
CA TYR A 230 5.70 -14.86 16.11
C TYR A 230 4.65 -14.33 17.09
N LYS A 231 5.04 -14.22 18.35
CA LYS A 231 4.23 -13.64 19.43
C LYS A 231 4.92 -12.44 20.04
N VAL A 232 4.15 -11.51 20.61
CA VAL A 232 4.66 -10.31 21.26
C VAL A 232 5.34 -10.66 22.58
N ILE A 233 6.40 -9.91 22.94
CA ILE A 233 7.04 -9.90 24.26
C ILE A 233 6.54 -8.66 25.00
N PRO A 234 5.44 -8.75 25.79
CA PRO A 234 4.76 -7.57 26.34
C PRO A 234 5.64 -6.72 27.28
N GLU A 235 6.58 -7.37 28.00
CA GLU A 235 7.43 -6.73 29.00
C GLU A 235 8.47 -5.80 28.38
N GLU A 236 8.78 -5.97 27.11
CA GLU A 236 9.77 -5.19 26.38
C GLU A 236 9.14 -4.20 25.39
N TYR A 237 7.81 -4.18 25.28
CA TYR A 237 7.11 -3.24 24.42
C TYR A 237 7.31 -1.80 24.86
N VAL A 238 7.61 -0.93 23.89
CA VAL A 238 7.68 0.53 24.10
C VAL A 238 6.77 1.22 23.10
N ASN A 239 5.72 1.86 23.62
CA ASN A 239 4.68 2.46 22.77
C ASN A 239 5.27 3.44 21.74
N GLN A 240 4.93 3.25 20.47
CA GLN A 240 5.40 4.03 19.32
C GLN A 240 6.94 4.01 19.10
N GLU A 241 7.66 3.10 19.73
CA GLU A 241 9.11 2.95 19.57
C GLU A 241 9.53 1.54 19.21
N LEU A 242 8.98 0.52 19.91
CA LEU A 242 9.39 -0.87 19.74
C LEU A 242 8.24 -1.84 19.98
N MET A 243 7.95 -2.69 19.01
CA MET A 243 7.15 -3.91 19.17
C MET A 243 8.08 -5.13 19.03
N PRO A 244 8.47 -5.77 20.13
CA PRO A 244 9.35 -6.94 20.12
C PRO A 244 8.55 -8.22 19.96
N LEU A 245 9.02 -9.09 19.10
CA LEU A 245 8.38 -10.36 18.78
C LEU A 245 9.38 -11.50 18.98
N GLU A 246 8.93 -12.65 19.51
CA GLU A 246 9.71 -13.89 19.57
C GLU A 246 9.00 -15.00 18.78
N ARG A 247 9.76 -15.97 18.26
CA ARG A 247 9.19 -17.12 17.57
C ARG A 247 8.21 -17.87 18.47
N TYR A 248 7.10 -18.27 17.90
CA TYR A 248 6.12 -19.13 18.57
C TYR A 248 6.34 -20.60 18.20
N ASP A 249 6.91 -21.38 19.13
CA ASP A 249 7.24 -22.80 18.90
C ASP A 249 6.01 -23.70 18.71
N GLY A 250 4.81 -23.23 19.10
CA GLY A 250 3.54 -23.91 18.88
C GLY A 250 2.91 -23.67 17.51
N TYR A 251 3.58 -22.91 16.64
CA TYR A 251 3.04 -22.57 15.32
C TYR A 251 2.95 -23.79 14.39
N VAL A 252 1.82 -23.92 13.70
CA VAL A 252 1.57 -25.00 12.72
C VAL A 252 1.40 -24.40 11.32
N ALA A 253 2.46 -24.43 10.52
CA ALA A 253 2.43 -23.94 9.14
C ALA A 253 1.45 -24.74 8.26
N TYR A 254 0.88 -24.10 7.26
CA TYR A 254 0.17 -24.79 6.17
C TYR A 254 1.19 -25.13 5.07
N GLU A 255 1.48 -26.43 4.91
CA GLU A 255 2.59 -26.87 4.06
C GLU A 255 2.25 -26.92 2.56
N ASP A 256 0.97 -27.10 2.21
CA ASP A 256 0.54 -27.28 0.82
C ASP A 256 0.33 -25.95 0.07
N GLY A 257 0.71 -24.81 0.67
CA GLY A 257 0.57 -23.48 0.07
C GLY A 257 1.53 -23.21 -1.09
N GLY A 258 2.67 -23.92 -1.13
CA GLY A 258 3.75 -23.69 -2.10
C GLY A 258 4.71 -22.57 -1.67
N ASP A 259 6.01 -22.80 -1.79
CA ASP A 259 7.05 -21.94 -1.19
C ASP A 259 7.09 -20.51 -1.75
N ASP A 260 6.71 -20.31 -3.03
CA ASP A 260 6.72 -19.01 -3.71
C ASP A 260 5.31 -18.42 -3.90
N ASN A 261 4.34 -18.83 -3.08
CA ASN A 261 2.94 -18.51 -3.30
C ASN A 261 2.40 -17.36 -2.42
N GLY A 262 3.17 -16.31 -2.26
CA GLY A 262 2.75 -15.08 -1.58
C GLY A 262 2.35 -15.32 -0.12
N GLN A 263 1.15 -14.87 0.26
CA GLN A 263 0.63 -15.02 1.63
C GLN A 263 0.25 -16.46 1.99
N ALA A 264 0.07 -17.33 0.99
CA ALA A 264 -0.22 -18.75 1.19
C ALA A 264 1.05 -19.59 1.42
N ALA A 265 2.23 -19.04 1.18
CA ALA A 265 3.49 -19.77 1.40
C ALA A 265 3.68 -20.17 2.88
N PRO A 266 4.22 -21.37 3.14
CA PRO A 266 4.50 -21.82 4.49
C PRO A 266 5.41 -20.85 5.25
N ARG A 267 5.06 -20.51 6.48
CA ARG A 267 5.83 -19.62 7.33
C ARG A 267 6.76 -20.41 8.21
N ARG A 268 8.07 -20.22 8.04
CA ARG A 268 9.11 -20.99 8.72
C ARG A 268 9.58 -20.39 10.02
N ALA A 269 9.45 -19.06 10.18
CA ALA A 269 9.91 -18.33 11.38
C ALA A 269 11.35 -18.65 11.79
N TYR A 270 12.30 -18.50 10.87
CA TYR A 270 13.70 -18.87 11.14
C TYR A 270 14.37 -18.01 12.22
N MET A 271 14.01 -16.72 12.32
CA MET A 271 14.55 -15.83 13.36
C MET A 271 14.04 -16.24 14.76
N ASP A 272 14.88 -16.16 15.78
CA ASP A 272 14.44 -16.31 17.15
C ASP A 272 13.60 -15.11 17.61
N ARG A 273 13.94 -13.93 17.05
CA ARG A 273 13.33 -12.67 17.44
C ARG A 273 13.24 -11.70 16.26
N ILE A 274 12.15 -10.92 16.23
CA ILE A 274 11.99 -9.77 15.34
C ILE A 274 11.70 -8.54 16.21
N ASN A 275 12.54 -7.50 16.11
CA ASN A 275 12.31 -6.21 16.73
C ASN A 275 11.73 -5.25 15.69
N CYS A 276 10.48 -4.85 15.85
CA CYS A 276 9.83 -3.86 14.99
C CYS A 276 10.01 -2.46 15.59
N TYR A 277 11.04 -1.74 15.17
CA TYR A 277 11.36 -0.40 15.60
C TYR A 277 10.59 0.67 14.83
N VAL A 278 10.43 1.82 15.46
CA VAL A 278 9.92 3.03 14.83
C VAL A 278 10.99 4.11 14.80
N ASN A 279 11.24 4.65 13.62
CA ASN A 279 12.11 5.80 13.45
C ASN A 279 11.59 6.65 12.28
N LYS A 280 11.10 7.87 12.60
CA LYS A 280 10.46 8.77 11.62
C LYS A 280 11.46 9.44 10.67
N ASP A 281 12.71 9.60 11.11
CA ASP A 281 13.74 10.30 10.36
C ASP A 281 14.51 9.35 9.41
N GLY A 282 14.44 9.60 8.10
CA GLY A 282 15.09 8.76 7.09
C GLY A 282 16.61 8.75 7.18
N ASN A 283 17.23 9.91 7.49
CA ASN A 283 18.70 9.99 7.64
C ASN A 283 19.15 9.23 8.88
N ASN A 284 18.37 9.33 9.96
CA ASN A 284 18.66 8.60 11.19
C ASN A 284 18.53 7.09 10.98
N ARG A 285 17.49 6.62 10.24
CA ARG A 285 17.39 5.20 9.84
C ARG A 285 18.62 4.74 9.06
N LEU A 286 19.07 5.52 8.09
CA LEU A 286 20.26 5.21 7.30
C LEU A 286 21.53 5.13 8.17
N MET A 287 21.71 6.05 9.12
CA MET A 287 22.86 6.04 10.04
C MET A 287 22.86 4.80 10.94
N HIS A 288 21.72 4.43 11.49
CA HIS A 288 21.58 3.22 12.32
C HIS A 288 21.77 1.93 11.53
N MET A 289 21.35 1.88 10.25
CA MET A 289 21.66 0.76 9.37
C MET A 289 23.17 0.65 9.12
N LEU A 290 23.84 1.76 8.85
CA LEU A 290 25.29 1.78 8.63
C LEU A 290 26.12 1.45 9.89
N SER A 291 25.56 1.65 11.09
CA SER A 291 26.17 1.24 12.36
C SER A 291 25.84 -0.21 12.77
N GLY A 292 24.90 -0.87 12.07
CA GLY A 292 24.48 -2.24 12.36
C GLY A 292 23.38 -2.35 13.42
N ASP A 293 22.73 -1.24 13.78
CA ASP A 293 21.61 -1.26 14.73
C ASP A 293 20.28 -1.68 14.09
N TYR A 294 20.12 -1.42 12.78
CA TYR A 294 18.97 -1.82 11.98
C TYR A 294 19.41 -2.71 10.83
N ASP A 295 18.62 -3.73 10.55
CA ASP A 295 18.90 -4.74 9.52
C ASP A 295 18.09 -4.50 8.25
N VAL A 296 16.91 -3.88 8.37
CA VAL A 296 16.02 -3.57 7.25
C VAL A 296 15.44 -2.18 7.41
N ILE A 297 15.62 -1.33 6.39
CA ILE A 297 15.04 0.01 6.33
C ILE A 297 14.44 0.28 4.96
N ALA A 298 13.42 1.15 4.90
CA ALA A 298 12.95 1.71 3.63
C ALA A 298 13.80 2.93 3.26
N VAL A 299 14.28 2.97 2.01
CA VAL A 299 15.03 4.11 1.44
C VAL A 299 14.60 4.36 0.00
N ASP A 300 14.86 5.57 -0.50
CA ASP A 300 14.75 5.84 -1.94
C ASP A 300 15.92 5.23 -2.73
N ILE A 301 15.70 5.05 -4.05
CA ILE A 301 16.68 4.41 -4.93
C ILE A 301 18.00 5.18 -5.02
N ASP A 302 17.94 6.51 -5.00
CA ASP A 302 19.13 7.35 -5.10
C ASP A 302 19.99 7.23 -3.85
N THR A 303 19.37 7.22 -2.68
CA THR A 303 20.04 6.96 -1.38
C THR A 303 20.68 5.58 -1.35
N TYR A 304 19.99 4.54 -1.85
CA TYR A 304 20.57 3.20 -1.95
C TYR A 304 21.81 3.17 -2.85
N GLN A 305 21.70 3.70 -4.07
CA GLN A 305 22.81 3.73 -5.02
C GLN A 305 24.01 4.53 -4.49
N ALA A 306 23.74 5.68 -3.87
CA ALA A 306 24.81 6.55 -3.38
C ALA A 306 25.52 6.06 -2.11
N SER A 307 24.82 5.32 -1.24
CA SER A 307 25.28 5.10 0.13
C SER A 307 25.42 3.64 0.55
N LEU A 308 24.71 2.72 -0.06
CA LEU A 308 24.52 1.35 0.42
C LEU A 308 24.98 0.26 -0.57
N LYS A 309 24.73 0.42 -1.88
CA LYS A 309 25.01 -0.59 -2.90
C LYS A 309 26.44 -1.12 -2.85
N ASP A 310 27.43 -0.23 -2.82
CA ASP A 310 28.85 -0.61 -2.84
C ASP A 310 29.37 -1.17 -1.51
N LYS A 311 28.51 -1.20 -0.47
CA LYS A 311 28.84 -1.73 0.86
C LYS A 311 28.24 -3.12 1.13
N GLY A 312 27.66 -3.75 0.10
CA GLY A 312 27.12 -5.10 0.20
C GLY A 312 25.68 -5.18 0.75
N TYR A 313 24.99 -4.03 0.90
CA TYR A 313 23.58 -4.03 1.25
C TYR A 313 22.72 -4.45 0.05
N GLY A 314 21.79 -5.36 0.26
CA GLY A 314 20.83 -5.79 -0.75
C GLY A 314 19.63 -4.82 -0.82
N MET A 315 19.12 -4.54 -2.03
CA MET A 315 17.80 -3.93 -2.15
C MET A 315 16.84 -4.99 -2.64
N TYR A 316 15.77 -5.20 -1.87
CA TYR A 316 14.72 -6.10 -2.26
C TYR A 316 13.61 -5.35 -3.01
N TYR A 317 13.15 -5.93 -4.08
CA TYR A 317 11.89 -5.61 -4.75
C TYR A 317 11.35 -6.87 -5.43
N ASP A 318 10.05 -6.93 -5.62
CA ASP A 318 9.44 -8.02 -6.40
C ASP A 318 9.65 -7.78 -7.90
N PRO A 319 10.48 -8.59 -8.58
CA PRO A 319 10.71 -8.42 -10.01
C PRO A 319 9.49 -8.80 -10.86
N THR A 320 8.53 -9.53 -10.29
CA THR A 320 7.31 -9.96 -11.02
C THR A 320 6.25 -8.87 -11.02
N GLY A 321 6.36 -7.87 -10.15
CA GLY A 321 5.35 -6.82 -9.97
C GLY A 321 4.01 -7.33 -9.42
N LYS A 322 3.98 -8.56 -8.88
CA LYS A 322 2.78 -9.20 -8.35
C LYS A 322 2.57 -8.96 -6.86
N THR A 323 3.55 -8.38 -6.18
CA THR A 323 3.38 -7.92 -4.80
C THR A 323 2.58 -6.62 -4.77
N ILE A 324 2.09 -6.30 -3.58
CA ILE A 324 1.40 -5.04 -3.31
C ILE A 324 2.30 -3.88 -3.75
N ALA A 325 1.97 -3.30 -4.91
CA ALA A 325 2.62 -2.12 -5.45
C ALA A 325 1.67 -0.93 -5.34
N ASP A 326 2.19 0.21 -4.93
CA ASP A 326 1.40 1.43 -4.94
C ASP A 326 1.16 1.88 -6.39
N THR A 327 -0.10 2.19 -6.70
CA THR A 327 -0.45 2.89 -7.93
C THR A 327 -0.36 4.38 -7.72
N LEU A 328 0.17 5.08 -8.70
CA LEU A 328 0.03 6.53 -8.82
C LEU A 328 -1.19 6.80 -9.70
N THR A 329 -2.26 7.24 -9.10
CA THR A 329 -3.57 7.38 -9.77
C THR A 329 -4.01 8.84 -9.78
N LEU A 330 -4.43 9.33 -10.94
CA LEU A 330 -5.17 10.59 -11.05
C LEU A 330 -6.66 10.29 -10.96
N LEU A 331 -7.30 10.86 -9.95
CA LEU A 331 -8.70 10.67 -9.62
C LEU A 331 -9.47 11.96 -9.84
N PHE A 332 -10.72 11.88 -10.31
CA PHE A 332 -11.62 13.00 -10.50
C PHE A 332 -12.72 13.02 -9.45
N ASN A 333 -13.05 14.19 -8.94
CA ASN A 333 -14.13 14.38 -7.96
C ASN A 333 -15.49 14.40 -8.64
N MET A 334 -16.17 13.27 -8.61
CA MET A 334 -17.50 13.08 -9.23
C MET A 334 -18.48 12.52 -8.19
N PRO A 335 -18.92 13.33 -7.21
CA PRO A 335 -19.89 12.87 -6.23
C PRO A 335 -21.24 12.57 -6.87
N ASP A 336 -21.90 11.48 -6.47
CA ASP A 336 -23.12 10.88 -7.03
C ASP A 336 -24.29 11.85 -7.30
N ASN A 337 -24.30 13.04 -6.71
CA ASN A 337 -25.39 14.00 -6.82
C ASN A 337 -24.94 15.42 -7.13
N SER A 338 -23.69 15.64 -7.50
CA SER A 338 -23.17 16.96 -7.81
C SER A 338 -23.19 17.25 -9.31
N THR A 339 -24.16 18.01 -9.77
CA THR A 339 -24.14 18.63 -11.10
C THR A 339 -23.19 19.83 -11.18
N SER A 340 -22.50 20.17 -10.09
CA SER A 340 -21.74 21.43 -9.94
C SER A 340 -20.25 21.29 -10.23
N SER A 341 -19.67 20.08 -10.27
CA SER A 341 -18.26 19.91 -10.59
C SER A 341 -18.03 19.92 -12.10
N VAL A 342 -17.10 20.75 -12.55
CA VAL A 342 -16.74 20.83 -13.97
C VAL A 342 -16.15 19.53 -14.51
N VAL A 343 -15.48 18.75 -13.65
CA VAL A 343 -14.90 17.43 -14.01
C VAL A 343 -15.93 16.31 -14.13
N ASN A 344 -17.23 16.59 -13.92
CA ASN A 344 -18.29 15.65 -14.30
C ASN A 344 -18.39 15.45 -15.82
N ASP A 345 -17.84 16.39 -16.61
CA ASP A 345 -17.76 16.26 -18.06
C ASP A 345 -16.66 15.27 -18.48
N PRO A 346 -16.98 14.13 -19.13
CA PRO A 346 -15.98 13.16 -19.54
C PRO A 346 -14.98 13.72 -20.56
N ASN A 347 -15.38 14.69 -21.40
CA ASN A 347 -14.45 15.32 -22.35
C ASN A 347 -13.38 16.15 -21.61
N LEU A 348 -13.74 16.82 -20.50
CA LEU A 348 -12.73 17.50 -19.70
C LEU A 348 -11.76 16.51 -19.05
N ARG A 349 -12.25 15.40 -18.51
CA ARG A 349 -11.38 14.37 -17.92
C ARG A 349 -10.42 13.79 -18.96
N LYS A 350 -10.93 13.44 -20.14
CA LYS A 350 -10.09 12.96 -21.26
C LYS A 350 -9.10 14.01 -21.74
N ALA A 351 -9.49 15.30 -21.77
CA ALA A 351 -8.57 16.40 -22.08
C ALA A 351 -7.41 16.48 -21.07
N ILE A 352 -7.74 16.38 -19.79
CA ILE A 352 -6.74 16.36 -18.71
C ILE A 352 -5.78 15.18 -18.88
N LEU A 353 -6.30 13.97 -19.08
CA LEU A 353 -5.48 12.77 -19.26
C LEU A 353 -4.61 12.84 -20.51
N ALA A 354 -5.15 13.30 -21.64
CA ALA A 354 -4.40 13.48 -22.88
C ALA A 354 -3.30 14.55 -22.79
N ALA A 355 -3.46 15.54 -21.91
CA ALA A 355 -2.44 16.55 -21.67
C ALA A 355 -1.26 16.05 -20.81
N VAL A 356 -1.48 15.05 -19.96
CA VAL A 356 -0.48 14.53 -19.03
C VAL A 356 0.50 13.61 -19.74
N ASP A 357 1.80 13.89 -19.61
CA ASP A 357 2.85 12.93 -19.97
C ASP A 357 3.06 11.98 -18.79
N MET A 358 2.50 10.78 -18.90
CA MET A 358 2.44 9.82 -17.80
C MET A 358 3.81 9.31 -17.40
N GLU A 359 4.73 9.13 -18.38
CA GLU A 359 6.09 8.68 -18.09
C GLU A 359 6.91 9.75 -17.37
N LEU A 360 6.78 11.02 -17.78
CA LEU A 360 7.44 12.12 -17.07
C LEU A 360 6.90 12.29 -15.64
N VAL A 361 5.61 12.10 -15.42
CA VAL A 361 5.02 12.14 -14.08
C VAL A 361 5.54 10.98 -13.23
N ALA A 362 5.58 9.75 -13.78
CA ALA A 362 6.10 8.58 -13.10
C ALA A 362 7.59 8.75 -12.73
N GLN A 363 8.40 9.24 -13.67
CA GLN A 363 9.82 9.52 -13.44
C GLN A 363 10.03 10.62 -12.39
N ALA A 364 9.23 11.67 -12.40
CA ALA A 364 9.33 12.75 -11.42
C ALA A 364 9.04 12.28 -9.99
N GLU A 365 8.10 11.33 -9.80
CA GLU A 365 7.71 10.85 -8.48
C GLU A 365 8.61 9.68 -8.00
N TYR A 366 8.97 8.75 -8.90
CA TYR A 366 9.62 7.50 -8.54
C TYR A 366 11.05 7.33 -9.10
N SER A 367 11.61 8.33 -9.81
CA SER A 367 12.88 8.20 -10.56
C SER A 367 12.81 7.02 -11.54
N SER A 368 13.54 5.93 -11.32
CA SER A 368 13.50 4.70 -12.14
C SER A 368 12.68 3.57 -11.50
N TRP A 369 12.03 3.83 -10.36
CA TRP A 369 11.39 2.79 -9.53
C TRP A 369 9.90 2.63 -9.82
N TYR A 370 9.54 2.51 -11.10
CA TYR A 370 8.16 2.32 -11.55
C TYR A 370 8.06 1.37 -12.74
N THR A 371 6.84 0.93 -13.02
CA THR A 371 6.44 0.27 -14.25
C THR A 371 5.30 1.06 -14.87
N MET A 372 5.33 1.23 -16.21
CA MET A 372 4.20 1.79 -16.95
C MET A 372 3.15 0.72 -17.12
N ASP A 373 2.31 0.59 -16.12
CA ASP A 373 1.17 -0.32 -16.08
C ASP A 373 -0.02 0.47 -15.56
N HIS A 374 -1.05 0.56 -16.38
CA HIS A 374 -2.19 1.43 -16.16
C HIS A 374 -3.40 0.68 -15.56
N SER A 375 -3.24 -0.62 -15.27
CA SER A 375 -4.29 -1.39 -14.63
C SER A 375 -4.38 -1.13 -13.13
N PRO A 376 -5.58 -0.94 -12.59
CA PRO A 376 -5.80 -0.92 -11.15
C PRO A 376 -5.76 -2.34 -10.52
N VAL A 377 -5.62 -3.39 -11.33
CA VAL A 377 -5.65 -4.81 -10.90
C VAL A 377 -4.37 -5.51 -11.36
N ILE A 378 -3.73 -6.24 -10.45
CA ILE A 378 -2.52 -7.05 -10.70
C ILE A 378 -2.76 -8.53 -10.40
N ILE A 379 -3.85 -9.06 -10.92
CA ILE A 379 -4.23 -10.47 -10.78
C ILE A 379 -4.02 -11.15 -12.13
N ASP A 380 -3.43 -12.34 -12.15
CA ASP A 380 -3.21 -13.11 -13.37
C ASP A 380 -4.52 -13.34 -14.13
N GLY A 381 -4.48 -13.14 -15.46
CA GLY A 381 -5.62 -13.30 -16.35
C GLY A 381 -6.51 -12.06 -16.52
N TYR A 382 -6.35 -11.02 -15.69
CA TYR A 382 -7.10 -9.78 -15.88
C TYR A 382 -6.35 -8.83 -16.81
N SER A 383 -6.93 -8.56 -17.97
CA SER A 383 -6.29 -7.77 -19.02
C SER A 383 -6.17 -6.29 -18.67
N THR A 384 -5.05 -5.71 -19.04
CA THR A 384 -4.77 -4.27 -18.97
C THR A 384 -5.06 -3.55 -20.29
N GLU A 385 -5.31 -4.30 -21.36
CA GLU A 385 -5.37 -3.79 -22.74
C GLU A 385 -6.31 -2.60 -22.91
N ALA A 386 -7.44 -2.58 -22.22
CA ALA A 386 -8.39 -1.48 -22.31
C ALA A 386 -7.75 -0.15 -21.85
N PHE A 387 -7.00 -0.16 -20.76
CA PHE A 387 -6.34 1.03 -20.22
C PHE A 387 -5.14 1.44 -21.08
N ASP A 388 -4.31 0.48 -21.48
CA ASP A 388 -3.10 0.74 -22.27
C ASP A 388 -3.43 1.23 -23.69
N SER A 389 -4.59 0.84 -24.26
CA SER A 389 -5.04 1.24 -25.58
C SER A 389 -5.90 2.52 -25.61
N ALA A 390 -6.14 3.15 -24.45
CA ALA A 390 -6.85 4.43 -24.41
C ALA A 390 -6.11 5.51 -25.21
N ASP A 391 -6.82 6.27 -26.01
CA ASP A 391 -6.24 7.30 -26.90
C ASP A 391 -5.55 8.46 -26.15
N TYR A 392 -5.86 8.61 -24.86
CA TYR A 392 -5.27 9.57 -23.94
C TYR A 392 -4.19 8.95 -23.04
N CYS A 393 -3.83 7.67 -23.23
CA CYS A 393 -2.79 7.00 -22.45
C CYS A 393 -1.39 7.28 -23.01
N GLY A 394 -0.39 7.39 -22.14
CA GLY A 394 1.03 7.48 -22.49
C GLY A 394 1.59 8.89 -22.52
N SER A 395 2.27 9.27 -23.60
CA SER A 395 2.90 10.59 -23.74
C SER A 395 1.87 11.68 -23.99
N ALA A 396 2.15 12.90 -23.49
CA ALA A 396 1.27 14.05 -23.69
C ALA A 396 0.91 14.28 -25.16
N ASN A 397 -0.40 14.38 -25.44
CA ASN A 397 -0.96 14.71 -26.75
C ASN A 397 -1.77 16.02 -26.65
N ILE A 398 -1.07 17.15 -26.77
CA ILE A 398 -1.67 18.47 -26.58
C ILE A 398 -2.76 18.79 -27.63
N GLU A 399 -2.62 18.28 -28.85
CA GLU A 399 -3.65 18.50 -29.89
C GLU A 399 -4.94 17.71 -29.59
N LEU A 400 -4.81 16.47 -29.11
CA LEU A 400 -5.95 15.68 -28.65
C LEU A 400 -6.59 16.30 -27.41
N ALA A 401 -5.78 16.78 -26.46
CA ALA A 401 -6.27 17.48 -25.27
C ALA A 401 -7.11 18.70 -25.64
N LYS A 402 -6.67 19.51 -26.60
CA LYS A 402 -7.43 20.65 -27.11
C LYS A 402 -8.72 20.25 -27.79
N GLN A 403 -8.72 19.15 -28.56
CA GLN A 403 -9.94 18.64 -29.21
C GLN A 403 -11.00 18.23 -28.18
N TYR A 404 -10.59 17.59 -27.09
CA TYR A 404 -11.49 17.26 -26.00
C TYR A 404 -11.94 18.51 -25.22
N LEU A 405 -11.03 19.50 -24.98
CA LEU A 405 -11.39 20.76 -24.33
C LEU A 405 -12.45 21.55 -25.11
N GLU A 406 -12.35 21.60 -26.43
CA GLU A 406 -13.33 22.27 -27.29
C GLU A 406 -14.73 21.62 -27.20
N GLN A 407 -14.80 20.35 -26.85
CA GLN A 407 -16.05 19.60 -26.67
C GLN A 407 -16.53 19.58 -25.21
N SER A 408 -15.74 20.15 -24.30
CA SER A 408 -16.02 20.14 -22.86
C SER A 408 -16.72 21.43 -22.40
N ASN A 409 -17.15 21.41 -21.14
CA ASN A 409 -17.71 22.58 -20.45
C ASN A 409 -16.64 23.49 -19.80
N TYR A 410 -15.35 23.23 -20.05
CA TYR A 410 -14.26 24.03 -19.51
C TYR A 410 -14.21 25.43 -20.17
N ASN A 411 -14.14 26.47 -19.35
CA ASN A 411 -14.14 27.87 -19.80
C ASN A 411 -13.02 28.70 -19.17
N GLY A 412 -11.91 28.05 -18.75
CA GLY A 412 -10.73 28.72 -18.21
C GLY A 412 -10.73 28.87 -16.68
N GLN A 413 -11.65 28.21 -15.95
CA GLN A 413 -11.60 28.17 -14.48
C GLN A 413 -10.36 27.42 -14.00
N THR A 414 -9.88 27.79 -12.81
CA THR A 414 -8.77 27.08 -12.16
C THR A 414 -9.29 25.82 -11.49
N LEU A 415 -8.71 24.67 -11.83
CA LEU A 415 -9.01 23.38 -11.21
C LEU A 415 -8.13 23.19 -9.96
N ILE A 416 -8.68 22.56 -8.93
CA ILE A 416 -7.96 22.23 -7.71
C ILE A 416 -7.47 20.79 -7.77
N LEU A 417 -6.13 20.63 -7.77
CA LEU A 417 -5.46 19.32 -7.70
C LEU A 417 -4.97 19.07 -6.28
N ARG A 418 -5.61 18.16 -5.56
CA ARG A 418 -5.22 17.78 -4.20
C ARG A 418 -4.18 16.64 -4.20
N ARG A 419 -3.41 16.60 -3.13
CA ARG A 419 -2.47 15.52 -2.81
C ARG A 419 -2.32 15.35 -1.30
N PRO A 420 -1.83 14.19 -0.80
CA PRO A 420 -1.38 14.09 0.58
C PRO A 420 -0.26 15.11 0.86
N ALA A 421 -0.26 15.74 2.04
CA ALA A 421 0.78 16.70 2.42
C ALA A 421 2.18 16.10 2.38
N THR A 422 2.28 14.78 2.63
CA THR A 422 3.55 14.04 2.75
C THR A 422 4.03 13.35 1.47
N ALA A 423 3.23 13.35 0.38
CA ALA A 423 3.55 12.62 -0.86
C ALA A 423 3.00 13.33 -2.11
N GLY A 424 3.44 12.92 -3.30
CA GLY A 424 2.90 13.37 -4.59
C GLY A 424 3.27 14.79 -4.99
N SER A 425 4.27 15.39 -4.34
CA SER A 425 4.67 16.77 -4.67
C SER A 425 5.22 16.87 -6.09
N ASN A 426 6.09 15.95 -6.49
CA ASN A 426 6.72 15.98 -7.80
C ASN A 426 5.72 15.59 -8.90
N ALA A 427 4.89 14.58 -8.65
CA ALA A 427 3.83 14.18 -9.57
C ALA A 427 2.86 15.34 -9.85
N CYS A 428 2.34 16.00 -8.81
CA CYS A 428 1.42 17.13 -8.98
C CYS A 428 2.05 18.30 -9.71
N LEU A 429 3.33 18.62 -9.42
CA LEU A 429 4.04 19.68 -10.13
C LEU A 429 4.16 19.36 -11.62
N MET A 430 4.51 18.13 -11.98
CA MET A 430 4.62 17.70 -13.38
C MET A 430 3.25 17.70 -14.07
N ILE A 431 2.20 17.18 -13.41
CA ILE A 431 0.82 17.22 -13.92
C ILE A 431 0.41 18.67 -14.17
N SER A 432 0.62 19.58 -13.22
CA SER A 432 0.28 21.01 -13.39
C SER A 432 0.96 21.63 -14.62
N GLN A 433 2.26 21.36 -14.81
CA GLN A 433 3.00 21.86 -15.98
C GLN A 433 2.45 21.31 -17.30
N CYS A 434 2.10 20.03 -17.35
CA CYS A 434 1.46 19.43 -18.51
C CYS A 434 0.09 20.06 -18.83
N LEU A 435 -0.73 20.30 -17.80
CA LEU A 435 -2.05 20.90 -17.95
C LEU A 435 -1.97 22.36 -18.39
N GLU A 436 -1.06 23.14 -17.83
CA GLU A 436 -0.80 24.52 -18.24
C GLU A 436 -0.40 24.63 -19.72
N ALA A 437 0.43 23.69 -20.21
CA ALA A 437 0.82 23.60 -21.62
C ALA A 437 -0.38 23.33 -22.56
N ALA A 438 -1.43 22.69 -22.06
CA ALA A 438 -2.68 22.46 -22.77
C ALA A 438 -3.69 23.62 -22.61
N GLY A 439 -3.40 24.60 -21.76
CA GLY A 439 -4.28 25.74 -21.46
C GLY A 439 -5.29 25.46 -20.35
N ILE A 440 -5.02 24.49 -19.49
CA ILE A 440 -5.83 24.15 -18.31
C ILE A 440 -5.16 24.72 -17.08
N ASN A 441 -5.85 25.61 -16.36
CA ASN A 441 -5.35 26.26 -15.16
C ASN A 441 -5.50 25.32 -13.96
N VAL A 442 -4.47 25.18 -13.13
CA VAL A 442 -4.44 24.28 -11.98
C VAL A 442 -3.78 24.91 -10.77
N ASP A 443 -4.40 24.79 -9.60
CA ASP A 443 -3.80 25.06 -8.30
C ASP A 443 -3.60 23.76 -7.53
N ILE A 444 -2.40 23.59 -6.93
CA ILE A 444 -2.05 22.39 -6.16
C ILE A 444 -2.33 22.64 -4.68
N GLU A 445 -3.16 21.79 -4.06
CA GLU A 445 -3.54 21.88 -2.66
C GLU A 445 -3.07 20.63 -1.88
N PRO A 446 -2.01 20.73 -1.03
CA PRO A 446 -1.63 19.65 -0.13
C PRO A 446 -2.60 19.60 1.05
N ILE A 447 -3.07 18.39 1.41
CA ILE A 447 -3.98 18.17 2.53
C ILE A 447 -3.43 17.18 3.56
N GLU A 448 -3.74 17.41 4.82
CA GLU A 448 -3.37 16.52 5.90
C GLU A 448 -4.19 15.22 5.88
N LYS A 449 -3.60 14.13 6.38
CA LYS A 449 -4.17 12.77 6.33
C LYS A 449 -5.61 12.68 6.88
N ASN A 450 -5.92 13.42 7.93
CA ASN A 450 -7.27 13.39 8.53
C ASN A 450 -8.33 14.06 7.65
N ALA A 451 -7.97 15.19 7.01
CA ALA A 451 -8.84 15.85 6.04
C ALA A 451 -9.05 14.98 4.80
N TYR A 452 -8.00 14.30 4.34
CA TYR A 452 -8.04 13.31 3.27
C TYR A 452 -9.15 12.27 3.46
N SER A 453 -9.18 11.59 4.61
CA SER A 453 -10.19 10.56 4.87
C SER A 453 -11.62 11.09 4.89
N ALA A 454 -11.82 12.35 5.33
CA ALA A 454 -13.12 13.00 5.33
C ALA A 454 -13.57 13.36 3.91
N ASP A 455 -12.68 13.95 3.10
CA ASP A 455 -12.97 14.35 1.72
C ASP A 455 -13.46 13.18 0.87
N PHE A 456 -12.83 12.02 1.01
CA PHE A 456 -13.21 10.83 0.24
C PHE A 456 -14.52 10.17 0.73
N LYS A 457 -14.82 10.22 2.01
CA LYS A 457 -16.04 9.64 2.56
C LYS A 457 -17.30 10.44 2.22
N ASP A 458 -17.18 11.74 2.20
CA ASP A 458 -18.34 12.64 2.15
C ASP A 458 -18.53 13.31 0.78
N GLY A 459 -17.61 13.11 -0.19
CA GLY A 459 -17.66 13.74 -1.51
C GLY A 459 -17.69 15.26 -1.38
N THR A 460 -16.84 15.82 -0.50
CA THR A 460 -16.89 17.25 -0.17
C THR A 460 -16.54 18.12 -1.36
N ALA A 461 -17.20 19.27 -1.44
CA ALA A 461 -16.92 20.30 -2.43
C ALA A 461 -15.52 20.92 -2.21
N GLY A 462 -14.94 21.45 -3.27
CA GLY A 462 -13.75 22.30 -3.19
C GLY A 462 -12.47 21.68 -3.75
N TRP A 463 -12.57 20.57 -4.47
CA TRP A 463 -11.49 20.01 -5.27
C TRP A 463 -12.04 19.34 -6.54
N ASP A 464 -11.21 19.25 -7.58
CA ASP A 464 -11.57 18.67 -8.87
C ASP A 464 -10.81 17.38 -9.15
N MET A 465 -9.53 17.33 -8.79
CA MET A 465 -8.64 16.20 -9.03
C MET A 465 -7.85 15.85 -7.78
N TYR A 466 -7.42 14.59 -7.71
CA TYR A 466 -6.57 14.10 -6.63
C TYR A 466 -5.48 13.17 -7.15
N VAL A 467 -4.23 13.36 -6.71
CA VAL A 467 -3.17 12.37 -6.90
C VAL A 467 -3.19 11.42 -5.73
N LEU A 468 -3.60 10.20 -6.01
CA LEU A 468 -3.78 9.12 -5.04
C LEU A 468 -2.62 8.12 -5.14
N PHE A 469 -2.11 7.72 -3.98
CA PHE A 469 -1.26 6.55 -3.82
C PHE A 469 -2.13 5.45 -3.23
N GLY A 470 -2.53 4.50 -4.05
CA GLY A 470 -3.36 3.37 -3.67
C GLY A 470 -2.65 2.06 -3.96
N GLN A 471 -3.03 1.01 -3.27
CA GLN A 471 -2.55 -0.32 -3.61
C GLN A 471 -3.33 -0.86 -4.81
N ALA A 472 -2.61 -1.36 -5.81
CA ALA A 472 -3.25 -2.15 -6.86
C ALA A 472 -3.89 -3.39 -6.24
N THR A 473 -5.07 -3.76 -6.71
CA THR A 473 -5.77 -4.92 -6.16
C THR A 473 -5.11 -6.21 -6.62
N THR A 474 -4.77 -7.05 -5.67
CA THR A 474 -4.18 -8.38 -5.88
C THR A 474 -5.16 -9.52 -5.66
N THR A 475 -6.37 -9.23 -5.19
CA THR A 475 -7.28 -10.27 -4.70
C THR A 475 -8.65 -10.23 -5.33
N TRP A 476 -9.09 -9.06 -5.76
CA TRP A 476 -10.45 -8.89 -6.20
C TRP A 476 -10.64 -7.66 -7.08
N PRO A 477 -10.99 -7.84 -8.38
CA PRO A 477 -11.02 -6.74 -9.33
C PRO A 477 -12.09 -5.67 -9.02
N GLY A 478 -13.18 -6.05 -8.34
CA GLY A 478 -14.23 -5.11 -7.93
C GLY A 478 -13.86 -4.20 -6.73
N SER A 479 -12.76 -4.49 -6.01
CA SER A 479 -12.45 -3.76 -4.77
C SER A 479 -11.93 -2.34 -5.00
N MET A 480 -11.24 -2.09 -6.12
CA MET A 480 -10.59 -0.80 -6.37
C MET A 480 -11.54 0.40 -6.36
N PRO A 481 -12.67 0.39 -7.07
CA PRO A 481 -13.53 1.56 -7.11
C PRO A 481 -14.40 1.73 -5.86
N THR A 482 -14.60 0.68 -5.06
CA THR A 482 -15.57 0.68 -3.96
C THR A 482 -14.99 0.92 -2.59
N SER A 483 -13.72 0.51 -2.38
CA SER A 483 -13.17 0.48 -1.02
C SER A 483 -12.90 1.85 -0.44
N CYS A 484 -12.74 2.86 -1.29
CA CYS A 484 -12.23 4.12 -0.84
C CYS A 484 -13.15 5.32 -1.11
N TYR A 485 -14.02 5.33 -2.17
CA TYR A 485 -14.41 6.64 -2.66
C TYR A 485 -15.79 6.68 -3.31
N ARG A 486 -16.72 7.31 -2.63
CA ARG A 486 -18.00 7.77 -3.22
C ARG A 486 -17.81 8.81 -4.34
N ALA A 487 -16.60 9.34 -4.48
CA ALA A 487 -16.23 10.27 -5.53
C ALA A 487 -16.03 9.62 -6.91
N TRP A 488 -16.17 8.31 -7.03
CA TRP A 488 -15.93 7.56 -8.26
C TRP A 488 -17.23 7.11 -8.93
N SER A 489 -18.12 8.04 -9.16
CA SER A 489 -19.32 7.74 -9.92
C SER A 489 -18.96 7.58 -11.39
N CYS A 490 -18.95 6.34 -11.86
CA CYS A 490 -18.98 6.01 -13.28
C CYS A 490 -20.42 6.11 -13.80
N SER A 491 -20.61 5.78 -15.08
CA SER A 491 -21.95 5.56 -15.63
C SER A 491 -22.72 4.50 -14.82
N GLU A 492 -24.04 4.54 -14.86
CA GLU A 492 -24.90 3.55 -14.21
C GLU A 492 -24.54 2.12 -14.65
N GLU A 493 -24.19 1.97 -15.94
CA GLU A 493 -23.78 0.70 -16.52
C GLU A 493 -22.45 0.20 -15.93
N ALA A 494 -21.42 1.06 -15.82
CA ALA A 494 -20.15 0.71 -15.20
C ALA A 494 -20.29 0.37 -13.71
N ASN A 495 -21.14 1.10 -12.99
CA ASN A 495 -21.42 0.79 -11.57
C ASN A 495 -22.13 -0.56 -11.43
N THR A 496 -23.06 -0.88 -12.32
CA THR A 496 -23.74 -2.18 -12.34
C THR A 496 -22.76 -3.33 -12.60
N LEU A 497 -21.90 -3.20 -13.61
CA LEU A 497 -20.88 -4.21 -13.90
C LEU A 497 -19.88 -4.38 -12.74
N ARG A 498 -19.47 -3.27 -12.11
CA ARG A 498 -18.64 -3.33 -10.91
C ARG A 498 -19.31 -4.15 -9.80
N ASP A 499 -20.59 -3.90 -9.54
CA ASP A 499 -21.35 -4.61 -8.52
C ASP A 499 -21.56 -6.08 -8.91
N GLU A 500 -21.65 -6.40 -10.21
CA GLU A 500 -21.66 -7.78 -10.70
C GLU A 500 -20.32 -8.50 -10.47
N LEU A 501 -19.17 -7.81 -10.55
CA LEU A 501 -17.86 -8.41 -10.26
C LEU A 501 -17.78 -9.01 -8.85
N PHE A 502 -18.56 -8.49 -7.90
CA PHE A 502 -18.63 -9.03 -6.54
C PHE A 502 -19.34 -10.40 -6.45
N ARG A 503 -19.99 -10.84 -7.50
CA ARG A 503 -20.73 -12.11 -7.53
C ARG A 503 -19.86 -13.29 -7.98
N TYR A 504 -18.63 -13.04 -8.47
CA TYR A 504 -17.76 -14.07 -9.02
C TYR A 504 -16.50 -14.23 -8.18
N LEU A 505 -16.07 -15.47 -8.03
CA LEU A 505 -14.75 -15.73 -7.45
C LEU A 505 -13.66 -15.19 -8.38
N THR A 506 -12.69 -14.53 -7.80
CA THR A 506 -11.50 -14.03 -8.51
C THR A 506 -10.81 -15.17 -9.24
N GLY A 507 -10.47 -14.97 -10.51
CA GLY A 507 -9.77 -15.94 -11.36
C GLY A 507 -10.70 -16.88 -12.15
N THR A 508 -12.03 -16.77 -12.02
CA THR A 508 -12.97 -17.51 -12.88
C THR A 508 -13.11 -16.84 -14.25
N GLU A 509 -13.50 -17.64 -15.26
CA GLU A 509 -13.71 -17.12 -16.63
C GLU A 509 -14.79 -16.02 -16.65
N GLU A 510 -15.83 -16.17 -15.86
CA GLU A 510 -16.90 -15.19 -15.72
C GLU A 510 -16.41 -13.87 -15.11
N SER A 511 -15.61 -13.95 -14.04
CA SER A 511 -15.02 -12.77 -13.41
C SER A 511 -14.08 -12.02 -14.36
N ILE A 512 -13.27 -12.74 -15.13
CA ILE A 512 -12.36 -12.15 -16.13
C ILE A 512 -13.15 -11.47 -17.26
N ALA A 513 -14.20 -12.14 -17.79
CA ALA A 513 -15.04 -11.56 -18.83
C ALA A 513 -15.75 -10.28 -18.36
N LYS A 514 -16.28 -10.28 -17.14
CA LYS A 514 -16.92 -9.09 -16.54
C LYS A 514 -15.94 -7.96 -16.28
N TRP A 515 -14.70 -8.28 -15.89
CA TRP A 515 -13.64 -7.29 -15.77
C TRP A 515 -13.34 -6.59 -17.10
N GLU A 516 -13.23 -7.33 -18.20
CA GLU A 516 -12.97 -6.75 -19.52
C GLU A 516 -14.09 -5.80 -19.97
N GLU A 517 -15.36 -6.14 -19.70
CA GLU A 517 -16.49 -5.24 -19.96
C GLU A 517 -16.38 -3.96 -19.12
N TYR A 518 -16.15 -4.11 -17.83
CA TYR A 518 -16.00 -3.01 -16.88
C TYR A 518 -14.83 -2.09 -17.23
N ALA A 519 -13.66 -2.67 -17.56
CA ALA A 519 -12.46 -1.90 -17.91
C ALA A 519 -12.68 -1.01 -19.15
N LYS A 520 -13.41 -1.50 -20.15
CA LYS A 520 -13.77 -0.69 -21.33
C LYS A 520 -14.63 0.51 -20.97
N LEU A 521 -15.65 0.32 -20.13
CA LEU A 521 -16.49 1.43 -19.66
C LEU A 521 -15.72 2.41 -18.78
N CYS A 522 -14.79 1.92 -17.94
CA CYS A 522 -13.91 2.81 -17.17
C CYS A 522 -13.04 3.69 -18.06
N VAL A 523 -12.50 3.17 -19.15
CA VAL A 523 -11.73 3.96 -20.12
C VAL A 523 -12.63 4.95 -20.85
N GLU A 524 -13.85 4.56 -21.20
CA GLU A 524 -14.80 5.45 -21.88
C GLU A 524 -15.25 6.61 -21.00
N ASP A 525 -15.54 6.36 -19.74
CA ASP A 525 -15.97 7.36 -18.76
C ASP A 525 -14.79 8.14 -18.16
N ALA A 526 -13.59 7.56 -18.10
CA ALA A 526 -12.38 8.12 -17.52
C ALA A 526 -12.56 8.69 -16.09
N PRO A 527 -13.17 7.97 -15.13
CA PRO A 527 -13.41 8.47 -13.78
C PRO A 527 -12.13 8.59 -12.96
N PHE A 528 -11.14 7.82 -13.29
CA PHE A 528 -9.78 7.79 -12.78
C PHE A 528 -8.84 7.23 -13.84
N PHE A 529 -7.53 7.39 -13.63
CA PHE A 529 -6.53 6.70 -14.45
C PHE A 529 -5.28 6.40 -13.62
N VAL A 530 -4.81 5.16 -13.68
CA VAL A 530 -3.54 4.75 -13.11
C VAL A 530 -2.41 5.22 -14.02
N ILE A 531 -1.62 6.19 -13.56
CA ILE A 531 -0.49 6.74 -14.33
C ILE A 531 0.64 5.72 -14.43
N CYS A 532 0.99 5.10 -13.32
CA CYS A 532 2.00 4.05 -13.23
C CYS A 532 1.86 3.26 -11.93
N ARG A 533 2.63 2.19 -11.82
CA ARG A 533 2.83 1.48 -10.53
C ARG A 533 4.26 1.65 -10.04
N SER A 534 4.44 1.79 -8.73
CA SER A 534 5.76 1.64 -8.13
C SER A 534 6.21 0.17 -8.24
N LYS A 535 7.51 -0.09 -8.16
CA LYS A 535 8.05 -1.46 -8.07
C LYS A 535 7.93 -2.04 -6.64
N GLY A 536 7.01 -1.52 -5.84
CA GLY A 536 6.77 -1.92 -4.46
C GLY A 536 7.66 -1.21 -3.44
N ASP A 537 7.61 -1.66 -2.20
CA ASP A 537 8.40 -1.12 -1.10
C ASP A 537 9.90 -1.32 -1.38
N ARG A 538 10.67 -0.29 -1.09
CA ARG A 538 12.13 -0.26 -1.28
C ARG A 538 12.81 -0.56 0.05
N PHE A 539 12.82 -1.84 0.43
CA PHE A 539 13.53 -2.28 1.62
C PHE A 539 14.97 -2.65 1.28
N VAL A 540 15.89 -2.06 2.00
CA VAL A 540 17.30 -2.41 1.94
C VAL A 540 17.61 -3.33 3.13
N GLN A 541 18.33 -4.42 2.83
CA GLN A 541 18.73 -5.43 3.81
C GLN A 541 20.22 -5.35 4.11
N ALA A 542 20.55 -5.62 5.37
CA ALA A 542 21.92 -5.77 5.83
C ALA A 542 22.64 -6.92 5.11
N PRO A 543 23.98 -6.83 4.93
CA PRO A 543 24.77 -7.91 4.39
C PRO A 543 24.62 -9.19 5.20
N GLY A 544 24.47 -10.34 4.52
CA GLY A 544 24.25 -11.65 5.16
C GLY A 544 22.81 -11.94 5.58
N LEU A 545 21.89 -10.99 5.44
CA LEU A 545 20.46 -11.24 5.62
C LEU A 545 19.88 -11.77 4.30
N ASN A 546 19.34 -12.98 4.33
CA ASN A 546 18.56 -13.54 3.25
C ASN A 546 17.07 -13.29 3.54
N PRO A 547 16.35 -12.52 2.74
CA PRO A 547 14.93 -12.27 2.96
C PRO A 547 14.06 -13.51 2.71
N ASN A 548 14.56 -14.52 1.98
CA ASN A 548 13.86 -15.76 1.59
C ASN A 548 12.40 -15.48 1.19
N TYR A 549 12.26 -14.79 0.12
CA TYR A 549 11.03 -14.12 -0.27
C TYR A 549 10.02 -15.09 -0.88
N THR A 550 8.81 -14.98 -0.43
CA THR A 550 7.69 -15.85 -0.86
C THR A 550 6.69 -15.13 -1.78
N GLY A 551 7.07 -14.00 -2.38
CA GLY A 551 6.15 -13.17 -3.17
C GLY A 551 5.28 -12.22 -2.32
N ALA A 552 5.57 -12.09 -1.02
CA ALA A 552 4.99 -11.10 -0.13
C ALA A 552 6.08 -10.32 0.59
N THR A 553 5.90 -9.01 0.83
CA THR A 553 6.90 -8.13 1.48
C THR A 553 7.09 -8.42 2.97
N PHE A 554 7.15 -9.69 3.36
CA PHE A 554 7.22 -10.06 4.76
C PHE A 554 8.42 -10.95 5.03
N TYR A 555 9.02 -10.76 6.19
CA TYR A 555 10.26 -11.44 6.58
C TYR A 555 9.99 -12.69 7.44
N TYR A 556 8.85 -13.40 7.26
CA TYR A 556 8.57 -14.64 8.02
C TYR A 556 9.63 -15.71 7.84
N ASN A 557 10.18 -15.78 6.62
CA ASN A 557 11.13 -16.80 6.19
C ASN A 557 12.54 -16.25 6.04
N ALA A 558 12.79 -15.02 6.47
CA ALA A 558 14.12 -14.45 6.47
C ALA A 558 15.06 -15.21 7.42
N TYR A 559 16.31 -15.33 7.04
CA TYR A 559 17.35 -15.93 7.85
C TYR A 559 18.70 -15.27 7.61
N TRP A 560 19.60 -15.42 8.59
CA TRP A 560 20.98 -14.99 8.47
C TRP A 560 21.85 -16.08 7.87
N ASP A 561 22.82 -15.74 7.01
CA ASP A 561 23.84 -16.67 6.52
C ASP A 561 24.64 -17.27 7.69
N ASP A 562 24.88 -16.49 8.74
CA ASP A 562 25.43 -16.92 10.02
C ASP A 562 24.55 -16.43 11.18
N PRO A 563 23.53 -17.19 11.60
CA PRO A 563 22.65 -16.80 12.70
C PRO A 563 23.40 -16.52 14.01
N SER A 564 24.54 -17.20 14.25
CA SER A 564 25.31 -17.05 15.51
C SER A 564 25.98 -15.69 15.66
N ALA A 565 26.20 -14.97 14.56
CA ALA A 565 26.72 -13.60 14.55
C ALA A 565 25.67 -12.55 14.93
N HIS A 566 24.40 -12.93 14.99
CA HIS A 566 23.25 -12.03 15.18
C HIS A 566 22.36 -12.45 16.36
N MET A 567 22.97 -12.87 17.45
CA MET A 567 22.25 -13.39 18.64
C MET A 567 21.65 -12.29 19.55
N GLY A 568 21.83 -11.01 19.26
CA GLY A 568 21.25 -9.87 20.02
C GLY A 568 22.13 -9.43 21.18
#